data_ac85e6ac51a73d41da0bcf966406a1b3
#
_entry.id   ac85e6ac51a73d41da0bcf966406a1b3
#
_cell.length_a   1.000
_cell.length_b   1.000
_cell.length_c   1.000
_cell.angle_alpha   90.00
_cell.angle_beta   90.00
_cell.angle_gamma   90.00
#
_symmetry.space_group_name_H-M   'P 1'
#
loop_
_entity.id
_entity.type
_entity.pdbx_description
1 polymer ?
#
loop_
_entity_poly.entity_id
_entity_poly.type
_entity_poly.pdbx_seq_one_letter_code
_entity_poly.pdbx_strand_id
1 'polypeptide(L)'
;LWMLWIVGKRIVQGKKKERRRMIIQGLCLGELLFFVGYDMVRYLQCETVDSARLSRYALLVYIVIMLCIVFQNSIHLMRLGEQFENISKEARIDALTKLSNRTAFEHDLMSYEATQKSAAVMFDLNNLKYFNDTHGHATGDYYIIVCSEIIQDIFGMYGKVYRIGGDEFCAVTEGVTEEEFMELRRGMNDRIEALNGRFFENKMSVASGYAAYDKKSDHDIHDTIKRADQKMYECKAAMKGR
;
A
#
# COMPACT_ATOMS: atom_id res chain seq x y z
N LEU A 1 -6.35 -39.36 14.79
CA LEU A 1 -4.95 -39.72 14.51
C LEU A 1 -4.31 -38.72 13.51
N TRP A 2 -4.92 -38.42 12.38
CA TRP A 2 -4.38 -37.50 11.38
C TRP A 2 -4.23 -36.05 11.91
N MET A 3 -5.20 -35.53 12.68
CA MET A 3 -5.11 -34.23 13.35
C MET A 3 -3.96 -34.17 14.38
N LEU A 4 -3.79 -35.23 15.17
CA LEU A 4 -2.68 -35.31 16.14
C LEU A 4 -1.32 -35.34 15.44
N TRP A 5 -1.21 -35.96 14.27
CA TRP A 5 0.00 -35.98 13.46
C TRP A 5 0.34 -34.58 12.90
N ILE A 6 -0.67 -33.84 12.39
CA ILE A 6 -0.49 -32.46 11.90
C ILE A 6 -0.05 -31.52 13.02
N VAL A 7 -0.69 -31.60 14.20
CA VAL A 7 -0.34 -30.83 15.38
C VAL A 7 1.08 -31.16 15.83
N GLY A 8 1.44 -32.43 15.89
CA GLY A 8 2.79 -32.91 16.24
C GLY A 8 3.86 -32.34 15.27
N LYS A 9 3.61 -32.38 13.96
CA LYS A 9 4.53 -31.85 12.94
C LYS A 9 4.73 -30.31 13.06
N ARG A 10 3.67 -29.55 13.34
CA ARG A 10 3.74 -28.10 13.59
C ARG A 10 4.46 -27.76 14.90
N ILE A 11 4.33 -28.58 15.95
CA ILE A 11 5.04 -28.40 17.21
C ILE A 11 6.56 -28.52 17.00
N VAL A 12 7.00 -29.46 16.15
CA VAL A 12 8.44 -29.67 15.90
C VAL A 12 9.05 -28.56 15.05
N GLN A 13 8.29 -27.96 14.14
CA GLN A 13 8.77 -26.95 13.17
C GLN A 13 8.53 -25.50 13.60
N GLY A 14 7.72 -25.24 14.64
CA GLY A 14 7.35 -23.89 15.05
C GLY A 14 8.40 -23.17 15.89
N LYS A 15 8.41 -21.83 15.84
CA LYS A 15 9.23 -20.99 16.73
C LYS A 15 8.89 -21.30 18.20
N LYS A 16 9.88 -21.20 19.11
CA LYS A 16 9.77 -21.55 20.54
C LYS A 16 8.48 -21.06 21.22
N LYS A 17 7.98 -19.89 20.86
CA LYS A 17 6.74 -19.28 21.41
C LYS A 17 5.47 -19.96 20.89
N GLU A 18 5.42 -20.30 19.62
CA GLU A 18 4.30 -21.03 19.00
C GLU A 18 4.21 -22.46 19.51
N ARG A 19 5.36 -23.13 19.62
CA ARG A 19 5.48 -24.46 20.21
C ARG A 19 4.90 -24.52 21.62
N ARG A 20 5.24 -23.54 22.47
CA ARG A 20 4.72 -23.45 23.84
C ARG A 20 3.20 -23.29 23.89
N ARG A 21 2.64 -22.47 23.00
CA ARG A 21 1.17 -22.28 22.90
C ARG A 21 0.45 -23.54 22.44
N MET A 22 0.96 -24.24 21.44
CA MET A 22 0.38 -25.50 20.96
C MET A 22 0.43 -26.58 22.01
N ILE A 23 1.48 -26.65 22.82
CA ILE A 23 1.59 -27.61 23.95
C ILE A 23 0.53 -27.25 25.00
N ILE A 24 0.33 -26.00 25.37
CA ILE A 24 -0.70 -25.61 26.35
C ILE A 24 -2.10 -25.97 25.83
N GLN A 25 -2.39 -25.64 24.57
CA GLN A 25 -3.67 -26.03 23.95
C GLN A 25 -3.93 -27.53 23.95
N GLY A 26 -2.90 -28.32 23.63
CA GLY A 26 -2.96 -29.79 23.66
C GLY A 26 -3.19 -30.35 25.05
N LEU A 27 -2.53 -29.79 26.08
CA LEU A 27 -2.72 -30.19 27.47
C LEU A 27 -4.14 -29.84 27.95
N CYS A 28 -4.64 -28.65 27.71
CA CYS A 28 -5.99 -28.24 28.10
C CYS A 28 -7.07 -29.09 27.41
N LEU A 29 -6.88 -29.46 26.14
CA LEU A 29 -7.77 -30.37 25.43
C LEU A 29 -7.71 -31.75 26.01
N GLY A 30 -6.53 -32.24 26.38
CA GLY A 30 -6.34 -33.54 27.05
C GLY A 30 -7.07 -33.62 28.40
N GLU A 31 -6.96 -32.56 29.22
CA GLU A 31 -7.70 -32.45 30.51
C GLU A 31 -9.21 -32.47 30.27
N LEU A 32 -9.70 -31.71 29.30
CA LEU A 32 -11.14 -31.71 29.00
C LEU A 32 -11.65 -33.12 28.61
N LEU A 33 -10.93 -33.81 27.73
CA LEU A 33 -11.27 -35.15 27.30
C LEU A 33 -11.23 -36.17 28.46
N PHE A 34 -10.24 -36.03 29.36
CA PHE A 34 -10.14 -36.87 30.55
C PHE A 34 -11.35 -36.71 31.47
N PHE A 35 -11.76 -35.48 31.79
CA PHE A 35 -12.89 -35.22 32.67
C PHE A 35 -14.23 -35.63 32.04
N VAL A 36 -14.40 -35.45 30.74
CA VAL A 36 -15.57 -35.92 30.00
C VAL A 36 -15.64 -37.46 30.06
N GLY A 37 -14.52 -38.14 29.84
CA GLY A 37 -14.46 -39.59 29.94
C GLY A 37 -14.73 -40.10 31.35
N TYR A 38 -14.18 -39.46 32.37
CA TYR A 38 -14.42 -39.77 33.78
C TYR A 38 -15.90 -39.60 34.17
N ASP A 39 -16.54 -38.50 33.82
CA ASP A 39 -17.95 -38.27 34.09
C ASP A 39 -18.86 -39.26 33.35
N MET A 40 -18.47 -39.69 32.13
CA MET A 40 -19.18 -40.71 31.38
C MET A 40 -19.10 -42.08 32.05
N VAL A 41 -17.93 -42.49 32.58
CA VAL A 41 -17.78 -43.76 33.32
C VAL A 41 -18.62 -43.73 34.59
N ARG A 42 -18.66 -42.64 35.36
CA ARG A 42 -19.49 -42.51 36.56
C ARG A 42 -20.98 -42.59 36.23
N TYR A 43 -21.41 -41.95 35.14
CA TYR A 43 -22.79 -42.07 34.66
C TYR A 43 -23.19 -43.53 34.36
N LEU A 44 -22.33 -44.32 33.72
CA LEU A 44 -22.57 -45.70 33.43
C LEU A 44 -22.62 -46.58 34.69
N GLN A 45 -21.99 -46.17 35.77
CA GLN A 45 -22.03 -46.83 37.07
C GLN A 45 -23.27 -46.50 37.92
N CYS A 46 -24.26 -45.77 37.34
CA CYS A 46 -25.49 -45.34 38.00
C CYS A 46 -25.30 -44.48 39.26
N GLU A 47 -24.20 -43.76 39.37
CA GLU A 47 -24.02 -42.73 40.37
C GLU A 47 -24.82 -41.46 39.99
N THR A 48 -25.95 -41.20 40.64
CA THR A 48 -26.97 -40.26 40.23
C THR A 48 -26.71 -38.80 40.59
N VAL A 49 -25.62 -38.46 41.22
CA VAL A 49 -25.38 -37.11 41.72
C VAL A 49 -24.33 -36.41 40.88
N ASP A 50 -24.79 -35.45 40.05
CA ASP A 50 -24.00 -34.39 39.39
C ASP A 50 -22.79 -34.92 38.58
N SER A 51 -22.99 -36.04 37.86
CA SER A 51 -21.96 -36.77 37.11
C SER A 51 -21.22 -35.91 36.06
N ALA A 52 -21.82 -34.83 35.57
CA ALA A 52 -21.22 -33.91 34.60
C ALA A 52 -20.61 -32.66 35.22
N ARG A 53 -20.37 -32.62 36.53
CA ARG A 53 -19.90 -31.42 37.22
C ARG A 53 -18.47 -31.05 36.84
N LEU A 54 -17.58 -32.04 36.83
CA LEU A 54 -16.15 -31.84 36.53
C LEU A 54 -15.93 -31.47 35.06
N SER A 55 -16.64 -32.13 34.13
CA SER A 55 -16.52 -31.78 32.70
C SER A 55 -17.01 -30.38 32.38
N ARG A 56 -18.06 -29.88 33.09
CA ARG A 56 -18.54 -28.50 32.93
C ARG A 56 -17.47 -27.45 33.36
N TYR A 57 -16.81 -27.67 34.50
CA TYR A 57 -15.73 -26.79 34.94
C TYR A 57 -14.51 -26.88 34.00
N ALA A 58 -14.10 -28.07 33.56
CA ALA A 58 -13.01 -28.24 32.60
C ALA A 58 -13.31 -27.53 31.28
N LEU A 59 -14.55 -27.59 30.79
CA LEU A 59 -14.98 -26.86 29.59
C LEU A 59 -14.89 -25.36 29.76
N LEU A 60 -15.34 -24.80 30.91
CA LEU A 60 -15.23 -23.37 31.19
C LEU A 60 -13.78 -22.90 31.21
N VAL A 61 -12.90 -23.63 31.90
CA VAL A 61 -11.46 -23.31 31.92
C VAL A 61 -10.85 -23.36 30.52
N TYR A 62 -11.20 -24.42 29.73
CA TYR A 62 -10.76 -24.52 28.33
C TYR A 62 -11.20 -23.30 27.49
N ILE A 63 -12.47 -22.89 27.58
CA ILE A 63 -13.01 -21.74 26.85
C ILE A 63 -12.28 -20.45 27.24
N VAL A 64 -12.05 -20.22 28.54
CA VAL A 64 -11.34 -19.03 29.02
C VAL A 64 -9.91 -19.01 28.48
N ILE A 65 -9.18 -20.12 28.54
CA ILE A 65 -7.81 -20.19 28.01
C ILE A 65 -7.80 -19.94 26.50
N MET A 66 -8.74 -20.55 25.76
CA MET A 66 -8.84 -20.34 24.31
C MET A 66 -9.16 -18.89 23.96
N LEU A 67 -10.09 -18.24 24.70
CA LEU A 67 -10.38 -16.82 24.50
C LEU A 67 -9.17 -15.94 24.79
N CYS A 68 -8.41 -16.22 25.86
CA CYS A 68 -7.17 -15.50 26.16
C CYS A 68 -6.13 -15.64 25.04
N ILE A 69 -5.97 -16.84 24.47
CA ILE A 69 -5.03 -17.08 23.36
C ILE A 69 -5.46 -16.36 22.10
N VAL A 70 -6.76 -16.41 21.74
CA VAL A 70 -7.32 -15.70 20.58
C VAL A 70 -7.13 -14.20 20.75
N PHE A 71 -7.44 -13.67 21.92
CA PHE A 71 -7.29 -12.23 22.22
C PHE A 71 -5.83 -11.78 22.10
N GLN A 72 -4.89 -12.52 22.68
CA GLN A 72 -3.45 -12.22 22.55
C GLN A 72 -2.97 -12.27 21.09
N ASN A 73 -3.47 -13.20 20.29
CA ASN A 73 -3.13 -13.28 18.87
C ASN A 73 -3.69 -12.09 18.09
N SER A 74 -4.92 -11.67 18.37
CA SER A 74 -5.54 -10.50 17.75
C SER A 74 -4.76 -9.23 18.05
N ILE A 75 -4.36 -9.00 19.31
CA ILE A 75 -3.52 -7.86 19.68
C ILE A 75 -2.16 -7.93 18.97
N HIS A 76 -1.56 -9.11 18.86
CA HIS A 76 -0.28 -9.25 18.18
C HIS A 76 -0.36 -8.93 16.69
N LEU A 77 -1.43 -9.36 16.00
CA LEU A 77 -1.69 -9.05 14.60
C LEU A 77 -1.93 -7.55 14.40
N MET A 78 -2.71 -6.91 15.29
CA MET A 78 -2.90 -5.45 15.26
C MET A 78 -1.59 -4.68 15.36
N ARG A 79 -0.73 -5.04 16.33
CA ARG A 79 0.60 -4.41 16.49
C ARG A 79 1.51 -4.62 15.30
N LEU A 80 1.48 -5.79 14.68
CA LEU A 80 2.23 -6.03 13.44
C LEU A 80 1.72 -5.14 12.30
N GLY A 81 0.38 -5.00 12.16
CA GLY A 81 -0.22 -4.09 11.18
C GLY A 81 0.23 -2.65 11.38
N GLU A 82 0.18 -2.13 12.61
CA GLU A 82 0.67 -0.78 12.96
C GLU A 82 2.17 -0.60 12.66
N GLN A 83 3.01 -1.62 12.94
CA GLN A 83 4.43 -1.56 12.62
C GLN A 83 4.69 -1.52 11.11
N PHE A 84 3.95 -2.31 10.30
CA PHE A 84 4.03 -2.28 8.84
C PHE A 84 3.58 -0.93 8.29
N GLU A 85 2.51 -0.37 8.82
CA GLU A 85 2.01 0.95 8.43
C GLU A 85 3.01 2.06 8.75
N ASN A 86 3.63 2.03 9.93
CA ASN A 86 4.65 3.00 10.33
C ASN A 86 5.92 2.90 9.48
N ILE A 87 6.42 1.68 9.18
CA ILE A 87 7.57 1.47 8.27
C ILE A 87 7.23 1.99 6.86
N SER A 88 6.01 1.75 6.38
CA SER A 88 5.55 2.27 5.09
C SER A 88 5.44 3.81 5.07
N LYS A 89 5.03 4.43 6.17
CA LYS A 89 5.00 5.90 6.33
C LYS A 89 6.40 6.52 6.41
N GLU A 90 7.37 5.81 6.96
CA GLU A 90 8.78 6.26 6.99
C GLU A 90 9.47 6.13 5.63
N ALA A 91 9.03 5.22 4.76
CA ALA A 91 9.55 5.11 3.41
C ALA A 91 9.01 6.26 2.55
N ARG A 92 9.85 7.25 2.22
CA ARG A 92 9.48 8.45 1.42
C ARG A 92 9.86 8.35 -0.05
N ILE A 93 10.45 7.25 -0.46
CA ILE A 93 10.95 7.01 -1.80
C ILE A 93 10.12 5.92 -2.47
N ASP A 94 9.72 6.14 -3.71
CA ASP A 94 9.07 5.12 -4.53
C ASP A 94 10.08 4.04 -4.94
N ALA A 95 9.75 2.78 -4.71
CA ALA A 95 10.67 1.68 -4.91
C ALA A 95 11.04 1.47 -6.40
N LEU A 96 10.12 1.78 -7.32
CA LEU A 96 10.29 1.58 -8.76
C LEU A 96 11.06 2.74 -9.39
N THR A 97 10.62 3.98 -9.17
CA THR A 97 11.13 5.17 -9.86
C THR A 97 12.23 5.92 -9.09
N LYS A 98 12.42 5.59 -7.81
CA LYS A 98 13.32 6.32 -6.89
C LYS A 98 12.97 7.79 -6.65
N LEU A 99 11.85 8.27 -7.18
CA LEU A 99 11.28 9.58 -6.85
C LEU A 99 10.70 9.59 -5.44
N SER A 100 10.40 10.77 -4.94
CA SER A 100 9.58 10.91 -3.73
C SER A 100 8.19 10.32 -3.97
N ASN A 101 7.69 9.54 -3.02
CA ASN A 101 6.39 8.89 -3.14
C ASN A 101 5.24 9.76 -2.57
N ARG A 102 4.03 9.23 -2.64
CA ARG A 102 2.82 9.91 -2.13
C ARG A 102 2.92 10.32 -0.66
N THR A 103 3.54 9.48 0.19
CA THR A 103 3.73 9.81 1.61
C THR A 103 4.65 11.02 1.78
N ALA A 104 5.73 11.10 0.98
CA ALA A 104 6.60 12.26 0.96
C ALA A 104 5.86 13.51 0.46
N PHE A 105 5.06 13.38 -0.60
CA PHE A 105 4.24 14.44 -1.16
C PHE A 105 3.28 15.03 -0.12
N GLU A 106 2.46 14.20 0.53
CA GLU A 106 1.51 14.64 1.56
C GLU A 106 2.21 15.33 2.73
N HIS A 107 3.33 14.76 3.20
CA HIS A 107 4.10 15.33 4.30
C HIS A 107 4.74 16.69 3.94
N ASP A 108 5.34 16.80 2.76
CA ASP A 108 6.04 18.01 2.33
C ASP A 108 5.03 19.15 2.12
N LEU A 109 3.82 18.85 1.63
CA LEU A 109 2.76 19.85 1.45
C LEU A 109 2.17 20.36 2.76
N MET A 110 2.20 19.59 3.86
CA MET A 110 1.69 20.05 5.16
C MET A 110 2.42 21.27 5.69
N SER A 111 3.70 21.46 5.32
CA SER A 111 4.54 22.56 5.75
C SER A 111 4.95 23.50 4.59
N TYR A 112 4.37 23.31 3.41
CA TYR A 112 4.73 24.09 2.24
C TYR A 112 4.07 25.48 2.27
N GLU A 113 4.89 26.51 2.31
CA GLU A 113 4.44 27.90 2.22
C GLU A 113 4.47 28.34 0.76
N ALA A 114 3.30 28.39 0.13
CA ALA A 114 3.18 28.81 -1.25
C ALA A 114 3.48 30.30 -1.42
N THR A 115 4.28 30.61 -2.41
CA THR A 115 4.65 31.97 -2.82
C THR A 115 4.07 32.26 -4.21
N GLN A 116 4.10 33.52 -4.63
CA GLN A 116 3.70 33.91 -6.02
C GLN A 116 4.57 33.26 -7.11
N LYS A 117 5.69 32.64 -6.75
CA LYS A 117 6.55 31.91 -7.67
C LYS A 117 6.26 30.40 -7.67
N SER A 118 5.44 29.93 -6.73
CA SER A 118 5.09 28.52 -6.63
C SER A 118 4.14 28.12 -7.75
N ALA A 119 4.36 26.93 -8.30
CA ALA A 119 3.50 26.32 -9.29
C ALA A 119 3.44 24.80 -9.10
N ALA A 120 2.39 24.20 -9.64
CA ALA A 120 2.23 22.75 -9.66
C ALA A 120 2.07 22.25 -11.09
N VAL A 121 2.67 21.10 -11.37
CA VAL A 121 2.48 20.37 -12.63
C VAL A 121 2.03 18.97 -12.31
N MET A 122 0.90 18.56 -12.87
CA MET A 122 0.39 17.19 -12.79
C MET A 122 0.68 16.46 -14.08
N PHE A 123 1.03 15.17 -13.97
CA PHE A 123 1.33 14.30 -15.11
C PHE A 123 0.61 12.96 -14.96
N ASP A 124 0.18 12.40 -16.09
CA ASP A 124 -0.46 11.10 -16.16
C ASP A 124 0.03 10.35 -17.41
N LEU A 125 0.51 9.11 -17.23
CA LEU A 125 0.99 8.27 -18.33
C LEU A 125 -0.18 7.66 -19.08
N ASN A 126 -0.31 7.99 -20.36
CA ASN A 126 -1.38 7.44 -21.17
C ASN A 126 -1.11 5.98 -21.56
N ASN A 127 -2.18 5.20 -21.66
CA ASN A 127 -2.16 3.83 -22.17
C ASN A 127 -1.29 2.82 -21.36
N LEU A 128 -0.90 3.12 -20.12
CA LEU A 128 -0.11 2.20 -19.30
C LEU A 128 -0.78 0.83 -19.16
N LYS A 129 -2.12 0.80 -19.00
CA LYS A 129 -2.88 -0.46 -18.96
C LYS A 129 -2.71 -1.27 -20.24
N TYR A 130 -2.75 -0.62 -21.41
CA TYR A 130 -2.52 -1.30 -22.68
C TYR A 130 -1.12 -1.92 -22.74
N PHE A 131 -0.08 -1.20 -22.29
CA PHE A 131 1.28 -1.73 -22.23
C PHE A 131 1.38 -2.95 -21.32
N ASN A 132 0.76 -2.91 -20.13
CA ASN A 132 0.71 -4.03 -19.22
C ASN A 132 0.00 -5.25 -19.80
N ASP A 133 -1.18 -5.04 -20.40
CA ASP A 133 -2.03 -6.11 -20.93
C ASP A 133 -1.41 -6.76 -22.18
N THR A 134 -0.70 -5.99 -23.02
CA THR A 134 -0.14 -6.47 -24.28
C THR A 134 1.28 -7.00 -24.17
N HIS A 135 2.12 -6.34 -23.35
CA HIS A 135 3.57 -6.62 -23.27
C HIS A 135 4.03 -7.09 -21.88
N GLY A 136 3.08 -7.20 -20.91
CA GLY A 136 3.35 -7.62 -19.55
C GLY A 136 3.82 -6.48 -18.63
N HIS A 137 3.72 -6.71 -17.32
CA HIS A 137 4.01 -5.71 -16.29
C HIS A 137 5.46 -5.18 -16.33
N ALA A 138 6.43 -6.00 -16.72
CA ALA A 138 7.82 -5.55 -16.85
C ALA A 138 7.98 -4.42 -17.89
N THR A 139 7.18 -4.43 -18.96
CA THR A 139 7.18 -3.36 -19.97
C THR A 139 6.48 -2.12 -19.44
N GLY A 140 5.38 -2.28 -18.69
CA GLY A 140 4.74 -1.16 -18.01
C GLY A 140 5.64 -0.51 -16.95
N ASP A 141 6.38 -1.29 -16.18
CA ASP A 141 7.36 -0.79 -15.22
C ASP A 141 8.48 -0.01 -15.93
N TYR A 142 8.99 -0.52 -17.06
CA TYR A 142 9.97 0.21 -17.88
C TYR A 142 9.41 1.54 -18.38
N TYR A 143 8.16 1.58 -18.87
CA TYR A 143 7.49 2.82 -19.28
C TYR A 143 7.42 3.84 -18.13
N ILE A 144 7.03 3.40 -16.93
CA ILE A 144 6.96 4.24 -15.73
C ILE A 144 8.35 4.80 -15.39
N ILE A 145 9.39 3.96 -15.38
CA ILE A 145 10.76 4.36 -15.05
C ILE A 145 11.26 5.42 -16.03
N VAL A 146 11.16 5.16 -17.32
CA VAL A 146 11.67 6.06 -18.37
C VAL A 146 10.96 7.42 -18.33
N CYS A 147 9.62 7.43 -18.20
CA CYS A 147 8.90 8.70 -18.10
C CYS A 147 9.22 9.44 -16.79
N SER A 148 9.41 8.72 -15.69
CA SER A 148 9.79 9.34 -14.41
C SER A 148 11.18 9.99 -14.47
N GLU A 149 12.15 9.37 -15.15
CA GLU A 149 13.49 9.93 -15.38
C GLU A 149 13.41 11.21 -16.25
N ILE A 150 12.65 11.18 -17.34
CA ILE A 150 12.46 12.37 -18.20
C ILE A 150 11.80 13.51 -17.43
N ILE A 151 10.74 13.23 -16.64
CA ILE A 151 10.07 14.24 -15.82
C ILE A 151 11.04 14.79 -14.77
N GLN A 152 11.79 13.94 -14.09
CA GLN A 152 12.79 14.35 -13.09
C GLN A 152 13.90 15.22 -13.71
N ASP A 153 14.43 14.84 -14.86
CA ASP A 153 15.49 15.57 -15.54
C ASP A 153 15.06 16.99 -15.94
N ILE A 154 13.79 17.13 -16.35
CA ILE A 154 13.27 18.40 -16.88
C ILE A 154 12.74 19.29 -15.75
N PHE A 155 11.95 18.75 -14.84
CA PHE A 155 11.27 19.52 -13.80
C PHE A 155 12.00 19.52 -12.46
N GLY A 156 12.89 18.56 -12.21
CA GLY A 156 13.58 18.39 -10.94
C GLY A 156 14.54 19.54 -10.59
N MET A 157 15.00 20.31 -11.59
CA MET A 157 15.82 21.51 -11.36
C MET A 157 15.00 22.72 -10.85
N TYR A 158 13.69 22.72 -11.07
CA TYR A 158 12.79 23.79 -10.65
C TYR A 158 12.08 23.47 -9.33
N GLY A 159 12.15 22.23 -8.85
CA GLY A 159 11.47 21.82 -7.63
C GLY A 159 11.51 20.34 -7.40
N LYS A 160 10.56 19.83 -6.66
CA LYS A 160 10.53 18.42 -6.26
C LYS A 160 9.47 17.65 -7.03
N VAL A 161 9.87 16.49 -7.56
CA VAL A 161 9.02 15.59 -8.32
C VAL A 161 8.62 14.42 -7.44
N TYR A 162 7.34 14.03 -7.53
CA TYR A 162 6.73 12.96 -6.74
C TYR A 162 5.99 12.00 -7.66
N ARG A 163 6.01 10.71 -7.31
CA ARG A 163 5.07 9.73 -7.83
C ARG A 163 3.93 9.57 -6.84
N ILE A 164 2.73 9.99 -7.21
CA ILE A 164 1.55 10.05 -6.33
C ILE A 164 0.53 8.93 -6.58
N GLY A 165 0.63 8.26 -7.72
CA GLY A 165 -0.23 7.14 -8.13
C GLY A 165 0.54 6.11 -8.94
N GLY A 166 -0.16 5.16 -9.53
CA GLY A 166 0.44 4.14 -10.40
C GLY A 166 1.09 4.76 -11.64
N ASP A 167 0.37 5.62 -12.32
CA ASP A 167 0.71 6.35 -13.55
C ASP A 167 0.71 7.87 -13.37
N GLU A 168 0.54 8.36 -12.14
CA GLU A 168 0.39 9.78 -11.82
C GLU A 168 1.63 10.34 -11.12
N PHE A 169 2.08 11.51 -11.59
CA PHE A 169 3.21 12.24 -11.01
C PHE A 169 2.81 13.69 -10.75
N CYS A 170 3.49 14.32 -9.80
CA CYS A 170 3.34 15.74 -9.49
C CYS A 170 4.71 16.38 -9.34
N ALA A 171 4.91 17.55 -9.94
CA ALA A 171 6.03 18.42 -9.62
C ALA A 171 5.52 19.68 -8.93
N VAL A 172 6.08 19.99 -7.76
CA VAL A 172 5.90 21.29 -7.09
C VAL A 172 7.13 22.10 -7.39
N THR A 173 6.97 23.21 -8.14
CA THR A 173 8.06 23.99 -8.73
C THR A 173 8.02 25.41 -8.24
N GLU A 174 9.17 26.11 -8.35
CA GLU A 174 9.28 27.54 -8.09
C GLU A 174 9.87 28.27 -9.29
N GLY A 175 9.26 29.41 -9.62
CA GLY A 175 9.75 30.31 -10.69
C GLY A 175 9.41 29.84 -12.10
N VAL A 176 8.65 28.79 -12.30
CA VAL A 176 8.21 28.33 -13.63
C VAL A 176 6.96 29.11 -14.03
N THR A 177 7.02 29.83 -15.13
CA THR A 177 5.88 30.51 -15.76
C THR A 177 5.11 29.55 -16.68
N GLU A 178 3.93 29.98 -17.16
CA GLU A 178 3.15 29.15 -18.10
C GLU A 178 3.86 28.99 -19.45
N GLU A 179 4.57 30.02 -19.90
CA GLU A 179 5.39 29.98 -21.11
C GLU A 179 6.55 28.99 -20.98
N GLU A 180 7.29 29.08 -19.88
CA GLU A 180 8.39 28.12 -19.57
C GLU A 180 7.86 26.69 -19.44
N PHE A 181 6.72 26.51 -18.79
CA PHE A 181 6.08 25.18 -18.74
C PHE A 181 5.80 24.63 -20.14
N MET A 182 5.30 25.43 -21.06
CA MET A 182 5.02 24.99 -22.43
C MET A 182 6.29 24.57 -23.18
N GLU A 183 7.42 25.24 -22.94
CA GLU A 183 8.73 24.85 -23.48
C GLU A 183 9.25 23.56 -22.86
N LEU A 184 9.19 23.42 -21.53
CA LEU A 184 9.57 22.21 -20.79
C LEU A 184 8.74 21.02 -21.22
N ARG A 185 7.42 21.20 -21.35
CA ARG A 185 6.49 20.19 -21.85
C ARG A 185 6.83 19.75 -23.27
N ARG A 186 7.19 20.68 -24.16
CA ARG A 186 7.65 20.35 -25.52
C ARG A 186 8.90 19.48 -25.46
N GLY A 187 9.92 19.88 -24.70
CA GLY A 187 11.14 19.10 -24.54
C GLY A 187 10.89 17.71 -23.95
N MET A 188 9.94 17.57 -23.01
CA MET A 188 9.50 16.28 -22.47
C MET A 188 8.87 15.40 -23.57
N ASN A 189 7.94 15.95 -24.33
CA ASN A 189 7.28 15.22 -25.41
C ASN A 189 8.25 14.79 -26.50
N ASP A 190 9.20 15.64 -26.90
CA ASP A 190 10.22 15.33 -27.91
C ASP A 190 11.12 14.17 -27.45
N ARG A 191 11.51 14.13 -26.16
CA ARG A 191 12.29 13.00 -25.61
C ARG A 191 11.49 11.69 -25.61
N ILE A 192 10.20 11.76 -25.23
CA ILE A 192 9.30 10.60 -25.22
C ILE A 192 9.09 10.09 -26.66
N GLU A 193 8.85 10.98 -27.63
CA GLU A 193 8.64 10.62 -29.01
C GLU A 193 9.91 9.99 -29.65
N ALA A 194 11.10 10.47 -29.28
CA ALA A 194 12.36 9.86 -29.72
C ALA A 194 12.53 8.40 -29.25
N LEU A 195 11.89 8.01 -28.16
CA LEU A 195 11.89 6.62 -27.65
C LEU A 195 10.83 5.75 -28.31
N ASN A 196 9.68 6.32 -28.68
CA ASN A 196 8.57 5.59 -29.30
C ASN A 196 8.98 4.83 -30.58
N GLY A 197 9.78 5.44 -31.42
CA GLY A 197 10.23 4.82 -32.68
C GLY A 197 11.25 3.69 -32.53
N ARG A 198 11.77 3.46 -31.31
CA ARG A 198 12.82 2.47 -31.06
C ARG A 198 12.35 1.19 -30.39
N PHE A 199 11.27 1.26 -29.59
CA PHE A 199 10.94 0.19 -28.66
C PHE A 199 9.50 -0.33 -28.74
N PHE A 200 8.51 0.47 -29.26
CA PHE A 200 7.11 0.11 -29.16
C PHE A 200 6.32 0.46 -30.42
N GLU A 201 5.40 -0.42 -30.82
CA GLU A 201 4.40 -0.16 -31.89
C GLU A 201 3.36 0.90 -31.45
N ASN A 202 3.02 0.95 -30.15
CA ASN A 202 2.17 1.97 -29.58
C ASN A 202 2.98 3.03 -28.85
N LYS A 203 2.51 4.27 -28.98
CA LYS A 203 3.24 5.44 -28.48
C LYS A 203 3.04 5.62 -26.98
N MET A 204 4.16 5.69 -26.26
CA MET A 204 4.21 6.30 -24.94
C MET A 204 3.81 7.77 -25.07
N SER A 205 3.00 8.28 -24.16
CA SER A 205 2.67 9.70 -24.09
C SER A 205 2.25 10.10 -22.68
N VAL A 206 2.49 11.37 -22.33
CA VAL A 206 2.20 11.90 -21.00
C VAL A 206 1.25 13.08 -21.15
N ALA A 207 0.08 13.00 -20.51
CA ALA A 207 -0.78 14.14 -20.31
C ALA A 207 -0.22 15.01 -19.19
N SER A 208 -0.24 16.32 -19.34
CA SER A 208 0.25 17.22 -18.30
C SER A 208 -0.59 18.48 -18.19
N GLY A 209 -0.70 18.99 -16.95
CA GLY A 209 -1.41 20.23 -16.64
C GLY A 209 -0.62 21.05 -15.65
N TYR A 210 -0.61 22.37 -15.86
CA TYR A 210 0.13 23.35 -15.08
C TYR A 210 -0.81 24.36 -14.45
N ALA A 211 -0.50 24.77 -13.21
CA ALA A 211 -1.13 25.91 -12.57
C ALA A 211 -0.10 26.66 -11.72
N ALA A 212 0.00 27.99 -11.90
CA ALA A 212 0.70 28.85 -10.97
C ALA A 212 -0.16 29.14 -9.75
N TYR A 213 0.45 29.29 -8.58
CA TYR A 213 -0.24 29.72 -7.37
C TYR A 213 -0.80 31.12 -7.52
N ASP A 214 -2.09 31.28 -7.25
CA ASP A 214 -2.77 32.58 -7.26
C ASP A 214 -3.38 32.86 -5.89
N LYS A 215 -2.78 33.78 -5.15
CA LYS A 215 -3.23 34.19 -3.81
C LYS A 215 -4.70 34.65 -3.76
N LYS A 216 -5.32 34.99 -4.89
CA LYS A 216 -6.73 35.41 -4.93
C LYS A 216 -7.70 34.24 -4.97
N SER A 217 -7.31 33.12 -5.58
CA SER A 217 -8.14 31.94 -5.78
C SER A 217 -7.74 30.76 -4.93
N ASP A 218 -6.47 30.66 -4.49
CA ASP A 218 -5.93 29.52 -3.80
C ASP A 218 -5.73 29.82 -2.31
N HIS A 219 -6.24 28.97 -1.44
CA HIS A 219 -5.97 29.04 0.01
C HIS A 219 -4.56 28.53 0.30
N ASP A 220 -4.13 27.48 -0.39
CA ASP A 220 -2.82 26.86 -0.26
C ASP A 220 -2.40 26.18 -1.57
N ILE A 221 -1.25 25.52 -1.56
CA ILE A 221 -0.72 24.82 -2.73
C ILE A 221 -1.63 23.68 -3.21
N HIS A 222 -2.49 23.11 -2.34
CA HIS A 222 -3.41 22.05 -2.74
C HIS A 222 -4.45 22.55 -3.75
N ASP A 223 -4.91 23.78 -3.63
CA ASP A 223 -5.85 24.34 -4.60
C ASP A 223 -5.17 24.59 -5.96
N THR A 224 -3.89 25.01 -5.95
CA THR A 224 -3.07 25.06 -7.18
C THR A 224 -2.93 23.69 -7.84
N ILE A 225 -2.64 22.65 -7.03
CA ILE A 225 -2.51 21.25 -7.52
C ILE A 225 -3.83 20.78 -8.13
N LYS A 226 -4.98 21.06 -7.52
CA LYS A 226 -6.31 20.71 -8.07
C LYS A 226 -6.53 21.38 -9.44
N ARG A 227 -6.12 22.64 -9.61
CA ARG A 227 -6.23 23.33 -10.92
C ARG A 227 -5.30 22.74 -11.96
N ALA A 228 -4.08 22.33 -11.56
CA ALA A 228 -3.16 21.62 -12.43
C ALA A 228 -3.71 20.27 -12.86
N ASP A 229 -4.32 19.50 -11.92
CA ASP A 229 -4.97 18.23 -12.17
C ASP A 229 -6.12 18.36 -13.18
N GLN A 230 -7.00 19.34 -12.99
CA GLN A 230 -8.07 19.64 -13.93
C GLN A 230 -7.54 19.89 -15.36
N LYS A 231 -6.48 20.71 -15.50
CA LYS A 231 -5.85 20.97 -16.80
C LYS A 231 -5.20 19.72 -17.41
N MET A 232 -4.61 18.86 -16.57
CA MET A 232 -4.05 17.59 -17.00
C MET A 232 -5.16 16.66 -17.55
N TYR A 233 -6.30 16.59 -16.85
CA TYR A 233 -7.45 15.80 -17.30
C TYR A 233 -8.00 16.30 -18.66
N GLU A 234 -8.11 17.61 -18.84
CA GLU A 234 -8.49 18.23 -20.13
C GLU A 234 -7.50 17.89 -21.25
N CYS A 235 -6.20 17.95 -20.95
CA CYS A 235 -5.13 17.53 -21.85
C CYS A 235 -5.28 16.03 -22.23
N LYS A 236 -5.53 15.17 -21.24
CA LYS A 236 -5.72 13.72 -21.45
C LYS A 236 -6.94 13.44 -22.33
N ALA A 237 -8.05 14.15 -22.11
CA ALA A 237 -9.25 14.04 -22.94
C ALA A 237 -9.01 14.46 -24.41
N ALA A 238 -8.28 15.57 -24.62
CA ALA A 238 -7.91 16.02 -25.95
C ALA A 238 -6.97 15.07 -26.70
N MET A 239 -6.11 14.34 -25.97
CA MET A 239 -5.23 13.31 -26.55
C MET A 239 -5.98 12.03 -26.96
N LYS A 240 -7.07 11.65 -26.24
CA LYS A 240 -7.89 10.48 -26.57
C LYS A 240 -8.85 10.70 -27.74
N GLY A 241 -9.17 11.95 -28.05
CA GLY A 241 -10.06 12.32 -29.17
C GLY A 241 -9.38 12.44 -30.53
N ARG A 242 -8.08 12.17 -30.57
CA ARG A 242 -7.27 12.16 -31.81
C ARG A 242 -6.89 10.74 -32.18
#